data_43fa975bfd7e309407bb6cb9725711cd
#
_entry.id   43fa975bfd7e309407bb6cb9725711cd
#
_cell.length_a   1.000
_cell.length_b   1.000
_cell.length_c   1.000
_cell.angle_alpha   90.00
_cell.angle_beta   90.00
_cell.angle_gamma   90.00
#
_symmetry.space_group_name_H-M   'P 1'
#
loop_
_entity.id
_entity.type
_entity.pdbx_description
1 polymer ?
#
loop_
_entity_poly.entity_id
_entity_poly.type
_entity_poly.pdbx_seq_one_letter_code
_entity_poly.pdbx_strand_id
1 'polypeptide(L)'
;MGSPETEMQRETDEVQHEVIVSSFYIGRYEVTQKAYEEVIGENPSNFKGENLPVENVTWYEAIEYCNKLSKKDGLTPAYTIDGENVSWDRSANGYRLPTEAEWEYAARAETITPFNTENSISDEEANYYGHYPYGIEENYFTQENLETKPGQYRQTTVAVNSFSPNKWGLYNIHGNVAEWCFDYYGAYDLENTNNPSGPTTGTLRVNRGGGWNDYAKHLRCAYRASTTPEQKMSNIGFRVARNADNKSNNTVISNTVR
;
A
#
# COMPACT_ATOMS: atom_id res chain seq x y z
N MET A 1 12.34 -8.31 -4.46
CA MET A 1 11.40 -7.31 -4.99
C MET A 1 11.13 -7.63 -6.45
N GLY A 2 9.92 -7.32 -6.95
CA GLY A 2 9.50 -7.70 -8.29
C GLY A 2 8.98 -9.13 -8.39
N SER A 3 8.70 -9.62 -9.60
CA SER A 3 8.11 -10.93 -9.86
C SER A 3 8.93 -11.75 -10.86
N PRO A 4 8.93 -13.09 -10.75
CA PRO A 4 9.59 -13.94 -11.73
C PRO A 4 8.91 -13.83 -13.10
N GLU A 5 9.67 -14.06 -14.17
CA GLU A 5 9.15 -13.96 -15.56
C GLU A 5 7.96 -14.91 -15.83
N THR A 6 7.82 -15.95 -15.03
CA THR A 6 6.76 -16.95 -15.13
C THR A 6 5.49 -16.59 -14.35
N GLU A 7 5.50 -15.48 -13.59
CA GLU A 7 4.31 -15.07 -12.83
C GLU A 7 3.20 -14.65 -13.78
N MET A 8 2.03 -15.22 -13.59
CA MET A 8 0.85 -14.94 -14.42
C MET A 8 0.46 -13.46 -14.29
N GLN A 9 0.11 -12.84 -15.42
CA GLN A 9 -0.29 -11.42 -15.51
C GLN A 9 0.78 -10.43 -14.96
N ARG A 10 2.07 -10.83 -15.04
CA ARG A 10 3.21 -9.97 -14.72
C ARG A 10 3.30 -8.81 -15.71
N GLU A 11 3.63 -7.62 -15.20
CA GLU A 11 3.95 -6.46 -16.02
C GLU A 11 5.46 -6.34 -16.26
N THR A 12 5.87 -5.63 -17.30
CA THR A 12 7.28 -5.55 -17.72
C THR A 12 8.18 -4.77 -16.77
N ASP A 13 7.59 -3.91 -15.93
CA ASP A 13 8.28 -3.07 -14.95
C ASP A 13 8.49 -3.72 -13.58
N GLU A 14 8.04 -4.98 -13.42
CA GLU A 14 8.20 -5.78 -12.21
C GLU A 14 9.51 -6.60 -12.21
N VAL A 15 10.61 -6.02 -12.66
CA VAL A 15 11.90 -6.72 -12.77
C VAL A 15 12.31 -7.29 -11.41
N GLN A 16 12.45 -8.63 -11.35
CA GLN A 16 12.84 -9.29 -10.11
C GLN A 16 14.30 -9.04 -9.77
N HIS A 17 14.57 -8.55 -8.56
CA HIS A 17 15.91 -8.25 -8.07
C HIS A 17 15.99 -8.33 -6.54
N GLU A 18 17.21 -8.47 -6.03
CA GLU A 18 17.44 -8.45 -4.59
C GLU A 18 17.45 -7.01 -4.06
N VAL A 19 16.84 -6.81 -2.88
CA VAL A 19 16.91 -5.55 -2.13
C VAL A 19 17.19 -5.84 -0.66
N ILE A 20 17.91 -4.94 -0.02
CA ILE A 20 18.14 -4.96 1.42
C ILE A 20 17.29 -3.85 2.03
N VAL A 21 16.41 -4.22 2.94
CA VAL A 21 15.57 -3.28 3.68
C VAL A 21 15.98 -3.30 5.15
N SER A 22 16.38 -2.15 5.69
CA SER A 22 16.66 -2.00 7.12
C SER A 22 15.40 -2.18 7.95
N SER A 23 15.55 -2.52 9.23
CA SER A 23 14.41 -2.68 10.13
C SER A 23 13.56 -1.40 10.20
N PHE A 24 12.25 -1.57 10.10
CA PHE A 24 11.27 -0.49 10.16
C PHE A 24 9.99 -0.98 10.84
N TYR A 25 9.19 -0.04 11.30
CA TYR A 25 7.82 -0.28 11.73
C TYR A 25 6.88 0.07 10.59
N ILE A 26 5.79 -0.67 10.45
CA ILE A 26 4.73 -0.39 9.47
C ILE A 26 3.36 -0.52 10.14
N GLY A 27 2.42 0.32 9.75
CA GLY A 27 1.05 0.27 10.24
C GLY A 27 0.40 -1.07 9.93
N ARG A 28 -0.17 -1.70 10.96
CA ARG A 28 -0.93 -2.95 10.82
C ARG A 28 -2.10 -2.80 9.85
N TYR A 29 -2.71 -1.62 9.85
CA TYR A 29 -3.87 -1.24 9.07
C TYR A 29 -3.53 -0.07 8.15
N GLU A 30 -4.33 0.11 7.12
CA GLU A 30 -4.50 1.39 6.44
C GLU A 30 -4.87 2.46 7.48
N VAL A 31 -4.54 3.71 7.26
CA VAL A 31 -4.97 4.80 8.15
C VAL A 31 -6.49 4.90 8.09
N THR A 32 -7.16 4.78 9.24
CA THR A 32 -8.63 4.89 9.30
C THR A 32 -9.10 6.33 9.17
N GLN A 33 -10.34 6.53 8.72
CA GLN A 33 -10.96 7.85 8.65
C GLN A 33 -10.96 8.54 10.01
N LYS A 34 -11.26 7.82 11.08
CA LYS A 34 -11.21 8.34 12.45
C LYS A 34 -9.81 8.84 12.82
N ALA A 35 -8.77 8.03 12.59
CA ALA A 35 -7.40 8.42 12.90
C ALA A 35 -6.95 9.63 12.06
N TYR A 36 -7.37 9.67 10.79
CA TYR A 36 -7.06 10.80 9.92
C TYR A 36 -7.73 12.09 10.41
N GLU A 37 -9.01 12.04 10.72
CA GLU A 37 -9.78 13.19 11.22
C GLU A 37 -9.25 13.70 12.57
N GLU A 38 -8.83 12.82 13.48
CA GLU A 38 -8.22 13.18 14.77
C GLU A 38 -6.88 13.95 14.63
N VAL A 39 -6.18 13.79 13.51
CA VAL A 39 -4.87 14.42 13.25
C VAL A 39 -5.00 15.65 12.35
N ILE A 40 -5.85 15.58 11.33
CA ILE A 40 -6.00 16.63 10.31
C ILE A 40 -7.15 17.60 10.66
N GLY A 41 -8.23 17.09 11.27
CA GLY A 41 -9.42 17.86 11.63
C GLY A 41 -10.58 17.73 10.64
N GLU A 42 -10.41 16.97 9.55
CA GLU A 42 -11.45 16.74 8.54
C GLU A 42 -11.35 15.32 7.96
N ASN A 43 -12.44 14.83 7.36
CA ASN A 43 -12.49 13.53 6.68
C ASN A 43 -12.87 13.73 5.19
N PRO A 44 -11.92 13.63 4.26
CA PRO A 44 -12.14 13.85 2.84
C PRO A 44 -12.78 12.66 2.11
N SER A 45 -12.85 11.50 2.75
CA SER A 45 -13.24 10.22 2.13
C SER A 45 -14.62 10.29 1.48
N ASN A 46 -14.78 9.60 0.36
CA ASN A 46 -16.04 9.46 -0.35
C ASN A 46 -17.00 8.52 0.41
N PHE A 47 -16.53 7.34 0.80
CA PHE A 47 -17.27 6.42 1.65
C PHE A 47 -17.09 6.85 3.11
N LYS A 48 -18.14 6.73 3.95
CA LYS A 48 -18.08 7.23 5.32
C LYS A 48 -18.20 6.12 6.36
N GLY A 49 -17.27 6.09 7.31
CA GLY A 49 -17.26 5.17 8.42
C GLY A 49 -15.95 5.24 9.22
N GLU A 50 -16.01 5.33 10.54
CA GLU A 50 -14.85 5.52 11.42
C GLU A 50 -13.73 4.50 11.19
N ASN A 51 -14.09 3.23 10.94
CA ASN A 51 -13.14 2.13 10.75
C ASN A 51 -12.85 1.81 9.28
N LEU A 52 -13.37 2.60 8.32
CA LEU A 52 -12.99 2.50 6.93
C LEU A 52 -11.61 3.15 6.73
N PRO A 53 -10.82 2.74 5.71
CA PRO A 53 -9.62 3.45 5.36
C PRO A 53 -9.95 4.88 4.93
N VAL A 54 -9.09 5.82 5.23
CA VAL A 54 -9.17 7.14 4.60
C VAL A 54 -8.81 6.98 3.13
N GLU A 55 -9.61 7.58 2.26
CA GLU A 55 -9.36 7.65 0.83
C GLU A 55 -9.67 9.08 0.32
N ASN A 56 -9.47 9.32 -0.95
CA ASN A 56 -9.66 10.65 -1.53
C ASN A 56 -8.66 11.68 -0.96
N VAL A 57 -7.46 11.21 -0.66
CA VAL A 57 -6.32 11.96 -0.14
C VAL A 57 -5.21 12.02 -1.18
N THR A 58 -4.61 13.18 -1.35
CA THR A 58 -3.41 13.36 -2.17
C THR A 58 -2.19 12.75 -1.49
N TRP A 59 -1.12 12.52 -2.25
CA TRP A 59 0.16 12.12 -1.69
C TRP A 59 0.69 13.17 -0.69
N TYR A 60 0.53 14.47 -1.00
CA TYR A 60 0.94 15.57 -0.12
C TYR A 60 0.17 15.59 1.21
N GLU A 61 -1.15 15.33 1.18
CA GLU A 61 -1.96 15.25 2.39
C GLU A 61 -1.55 14.04 3.26
N ALA A 62 -1.15 12.92 2.64
CA ALA A 62 -0.61 11.77 3.37
C ALA A 62 0.75 12.10 4.02
N ILE A 63 1.64 12.85 3.34
CA ILE A 63 2.89 13.38 3.90
C ILE A 63 2.64 14.33 5.08
N GLU A 64 1.67 15.26 4.90
CA GLU A 64 1.29 16.19 5.98
C GLU A 64 0.73 15.45 7.20
N TYR A 65 -0.11 14.44 6.99
CA TYR A 65 -0.61 13.57 8.06
C TYR A 65 0.53 12.92 8.84
N CYS A 66 1.51 12.34 8.16
CA CYS A 66 2.68 11.74 8.80
C CYS A 66 3.43 12.73 9.70
N ASN A 67 3.65 13.96 9.21
CA ASN A 67 4.31 15.01 9.99
C ASN A 67 3.48 15.48 11.19
N LYS A 68 2.18 15.67 11.02
CA LYS A 68 1.27 16.07 12.13
C LYS A 68 1.16 14.98 13.17
N LEU A 69 1.03 13.72 12.76
CA LEU A 69 1.01 12.58 13.69
C LEU A 69 2.33 12.48 14.45
N SER A 70 3.48 12.68 13.79
CA SER A 70 4.78 12.70 14.44
C SER A 70 4.84 13.75 15.54
N LYS A 71 4.40 14.97 15.25
CA LYS A 71 4.35 16.06 16.25
C LYS A 71 3.42 15.74 17.42
N LYS A 72 2.24 15.16 17.13
CA LYS A 72 1.25 14.73 18.15
C LYS A 72 1.86 13.72 19.12
N ASP A 73 2.70 12.81 18.62
CA ASP A 73 3.35 11.76 19.40
C ASP A 73 4.73 12.15 19.95
N GLY A 74 5.12 13.44 19.82
CA GLY A 74 6.41 13.93 20.33
C GLY A 74 7.63 13.42 19.56
N LEU A 75 7.45 13.01 18.30
CA LEU A 75 8.51 12.52 17.42
C LEU A 75 8.99 13.63 16.48
N THR A 76 10.19 13.46 15.93
CA THR A 76 10.75 14.36 14.93
C THR A 76 10.11 14.08 13.57
N PRO A 77 9.39 15.04 12.94
CA PRO A 77 8.80 14.86 11.63
C PRO A 77 9.82 14.41 10.59
N ALA A 78 9.44 13.46 9.75
CA ALA A 78 10.33 12.89 8.73
C ALA A 78 10.48 13.78 7.49
N TYR A 79 9.54 14.71 7.25
CA TYR A 79 9.51 15.48 6.01
C TYR A 79 9.63 16.98 6.25
N THR A 80 10.41 17.64 5.39
CA THR A 80 10.35 19.10 5.19
C THR A 80 9.54 19.36 3.93
N ILE A 81 8.52 20.20 4.02
CA ILE A 81 7.59 20.54 2.94
C ILE A 81 7.79 22.00 2.57
N ASP A 82 8.16 22.29 1.32
CA ASP A 82 8.29 23.62 0.74
C ASP A 82 7.53 23.67 -0.59
N GLY A 83 6.23 24.03 -0.51
CA GLY A 83 5.30 23.90 -1.62
C GLY A 83 5.17 22.46 -2.08
N GLU A 84 5.46 22.19 -3.34
CA GLU A 84 5.44 20.85 -3.92
C GLU A 84 6.76 20.07 -3.66
N ASN A 85 7.79 20.74 -3.14
CA ASN A 85 9.05 20.09 -2.83
C ASN A 85 8.97 19.44 -1.45
N VAL A 86 9.13 18.12 -1.41
CA VAL A 86 9.18 17.34 -0.19
C VAL A 86 10.52 16.66 -0.08
N SER A 87 11.25 16.94 0.98
CA SER A 87 12.49 16.25 1.32
C SER A 87 12.30 15.39 2.56
N TRP A 88 12.94 14.23 2.57
CA TRP A 88 12.89 13.27 3.67
C TRP A 88 14.21 13.24 4.45
N ASP A 89 14.12 13.56 5.73
CA ASP A 89 15.20 13.30 6.69
C ASP A 89 15.15 11.82 7.14
N ARG A 90 16.03 11.01 6.55
CA ARG A 90 16.13 9.57 6.85
C ARG A 90 16.59 9.26 8.27
N SER A 91 17.11 10.25 9.01
CA SER A 91 17.51 10.12 10.42
C SER A 91 16.38 10.38 11.40
N ALA A 92 15.30 11.02 10.95
CA ALA A 92 14.15 11.32 11.78
C ALA A 92 13.44 10.05 12.26
N ASN A 93 12.89 10.09 13.47
CA ASN A 93 12.18 8.98 14.09
C ASN A 93 10.65 9.09 13.96
N GLY A 94 10.15 10.06 13.20
CA GLY A 94 8.73 10.29 13.00
C GLY A 94 8.10 9.32 11.99
N TYR A 95 6.79 9.44 11.85
CA TYR A 95 6.02 8.70 10.86
C TYR A 95 6.29 9.20 9.45
N ARG A 96 6.19 8.29 8.50
CA ARG A 96 6.39 8.51 7.08
C ARG A 96 5.56 7.53 6.25
N LEU A 97 5.51 7.71 4.96
CA LEU A 97 5.05 6.66 4.05
C LEU A 97 6.10 5.55 3.97
N PRO A 98 5.71 4.30 3.73
CA PRO A 98 6.65 3.26 3.37
C PRO A 98 7.32 3.59 2.03
N THR A 99 8.55 3.13 1.81
CA THR A 99 9.08 3.02 0.46
C THR A 99 8.37 1.88 -0.28
N GLU A 100 8.44 1.89 -1.60
CA GLU A 100 7.87 0.80 -2.41
C GLU A 100 8.47 -0.56 -2.02
N ALA A 101 9.79 -0.60 -1.77
CA ALA A 101 10.47 -1.82 -1.34
C ALA A 101 10.03 -2.30 0.06
N GLU A 102 9.85 -1.38 1.01
CA GLU A 102 9.33 -1.69 2.34
C GLU A 102 7.90 -2.22 2.27
N TRP A 103 7.06 -1.59 1.43
CA TRP A 103 5.69 -2.02 1.22
C TRP A 103 5.64 -3.45 0.68
N GLU A 104 6.38 -3.76 -0.40
CA GLU A 104 6.39 -5.11 -1.00
C GLU A 104 6.96 -6.15 -0.04
N TYR A 105 8.04 -5.81 0.69
CA TYR A 105 8.61 -6.68 1.71
C TYR A 105 7.58 -7.04 2.78
N ALA A 106 6.85 -6.05 3.30
CA ALA A 106 5.81 -6.23 4.29
C ALA A 106 4.58 -6.97 3.73
N ALA A 107 4.19 -6.69 2.49
CA ALA A 107 3.10 -7.37 1.80
C ALA A 107 3.36 -8.86 1.66
N ARG A 108 4.54 -9.23 1.23
CA ARG A 108 4.94 -10.64 1.04
C ARG A 108 5.02 -11.42 2.35
N ALA A 109 5.45 -10.81 3.42
CA ALA A 109 5.59 -11.49 4.73
C ALA A 109 6.25 -12.89 4.61
N GLU A 110 7.37 -12.97 3.87
CA GLU A 110 8.15 -14.18 3.54
C GLU A 110 7.56 -15.08 2.43
N THR A 111 6.46 -14.70 1.78
CA THR A 111 5.98 -15.44 0.61
C THR A 111 6.70 -15.00 -0.66
N ILE A 112 6.74 -15.89 -1.65
CA ILE A 112 7.27 -15.62 -3.00
C ILE A 112 6.16 -15.67 -4.06
N THR A 113 4.94 -15.91 -3.65
CA THR A 113 3.74 -16.06 -4.47
C THR A 113 3.19 -14.67 -4.89
N PRO A 114 2.33 -14.60 -5.91
CA PRO A 114 1.69 -13.35 -6.32
C PRO A 114 0.97 -12.61 -5.18
N PHE A 115 0.36 -13.36 -4.27
CA PHE A 115 -0.33 -12.84 -3.08
C PHE A 115 0.26 -13.45 -1.82
N ASN A 116 0.08 -12.79 -0.67
CA ASN A 116 0.49 -13.36 0.62
C ASN A 116 -0.40 -14.54 1.07
N THR A 117 -1.54 -14.71 0.42
CA THR A 117 -2.47 -15.85 0.62
C THR A 117 -2.06 -17.06 -0.18
N GLU A 118 -1.55 -16.92 -1.39
CA GLU A 118 -0.93 -17.97 -2.21
C GLU A 118 -0.86 -17.54 -3.69
N ASN A 119 -1.16 -18.47 -4.62
CA ASN A 119 -1.11 -18.23 -6.08
C ASN A 119 -2.38 -17.59 -6.63
N SER A 120 -3.40 -17.40 -5.81
CA SER A 120 -4.64 -16.72 -6.18
C SER A 120 -5.22 -15.97 -5.00
N ILE A 121 -6.24 -15.15 -5.25
CA ILE A 121 -6.95 -14.38 -4.24
C ILE A 121 -8.44 -14.39 -4.55
N SER A 122 -9.26 -14.45 -3.50
CA SER A 122 -10.72 -14.47 -3.58
C SER A 122 -11.35 -13.25 -2.91
N ASP A 123 -12.63 -13.03 -3.14
CA ASP A 123 -13.42 -11.99 -2.50
C ASP A 123 -13.70 -12.26 -1.00
N GLU A 124 -13.38 -13.46 -0.50
CA GLU A 124 -13.37 -13.80 0.92
C GLU A 124 -12.07 -13.38 1.62
N GLU A 125 -11.01 -13.08 0.84
CA GLU A 125 -9.68 -12.73 1.32
C GLU A 125 -9.32 -11.26 1.10
N ALA A 126 -10.00 -10.59 0.14
CA ALA A 126 -9.75 -9.20 -0.21
C ALA A 126 -10.99 -8.47 -0.72
N ASN A 127 -10.95 -7.15 -0.66
CA ASN A 127 -11.97 -6.29 -1.25
C ASN A 127 -11.48 -5.70 -2.57
N TYR A 128 -11.99 -6.22 -3.68
CA TYR A 128 -11.62 -5.83 -5.03
C TYR A 128 -12.78 -6.05 -6.00
N TYR A 129 -12.56 -5.89 -7.32
CA TYR A 129 -13.57 -6.23 -8.32
C TYR A 129 -13.68 -7.76 -8.46
N GLY A 130 -14.23 -8.39 -7.42
CA GLY A 130 -14.26 -9.85 -7.26
C GLY A 130 -15.02 -10.64 -8.32
N HIS A 131 -15.72 -9.97 -9.24
CA HIS A 131 -16.35 -10.64 -10.39
C HIS A 131 -15.31 -11.31 -11.32
N TYR A 132 -14.04 -10.88 -11.25
CA TYR A 132 -12.97 -11.39 -12.10
C TYR A 132 -11.85 -11.95 -11.21
N PRO A 133 -11.89 -13.27 -10.90
CA PRO A 133 -10.81 -13.95 -10.20
C PRO A 133 -9.47 -13.81 -10.92
N TYR A 134 -8.39 -13.97 -10.19
CA TYR A 134 -7.03 -13.92 -10.75
C TYR A 134 -6.85 -14.94 -11.89
N GLY A 135 -6.23 -14.50 -12.99
CA GLY A 135 -6.02 -15.30 -14.18
C GLY A 135 -7.21 -15.31 -15.16
N ILE A 136 -8.31 -14.64 -14.83
CA ILE A 136 -9.48 -14.52 -15.70
C ILE A 136 -9.49 -13.14 -16.36
N GLU A 137 -9.73 -13.10 -17.67
CA GLU A 137 -9.83 -11.85 -18.43
C GLU A 137 -11.23 -11.20 -18.30
N GLU A 138 -11.27 -9.88 -18.49
CA GLU A 138 -12.44 -9.02 -18.30
C GLU A 138 -13.72 -9.43 -19.04
N ASN A 139 -13.63 -10.25 -20.08
CA ASN A 139 -14.79 -10.69 -20.87
C ASN A 139 -15.10 -12.18 -20.70
N TYR A 140 -14.56 -12.81 -19.66
CA TYR A 140 -14.71 -14.25 -19.43
C TYR A 140 -16.16 -14.68 -19.15
N PHE A 141 -16.95 -13.86 -18.48
CA PHE A 141 -18.34 -14.16 -18.16
C PHE A 141 -19.25 -13.88 -19.36
N THR A 142 -19.10 -14.67 -20.41
CA THR A 142 -20.08 -14.80 -21.48
C THR A 142 -21.18 -15.76 -21.03
N GLN A 143 -22.35 -15.77 -21.73
CA GLN A 143 -23.42 -16.73 -21.43
C GLN A 143 -22.96 -18.21 -21.46
N GLU A 144 -21.84 -18.50 -22.11
CA GLU A 144 -21.26 -19.84 -22.24
C GLU A 144 -20.43 -20.27 -21.02
N ASN A 145 -19.95 -19.31 -20.18
CA ASN A 145 -19.04 -19.57 -19.07
C ASN A 145 -19.68 -19.34 -17.69
N LEU A 146 -20.99 -19.37 -17.59
CA LEU A 146 -21.76 -19.12 -16.35
C LEU A 146 -21.58 -20.15 -15.22
N GLU A 147 -20.80 -21.21 -15.43
CA GLU A 147 -20.57 -22.25 -14.41
C GLU A 147 -19.68 -21.75 -13.24
N THR A 148 -18.85 -20.73 -13.48
CA THR A 148 -18.05 -20.10 -12.43
C THR A 148 -18.84 -18.92 -11.85
N LYS A 149 -19.35 -19.04 -10.64
CA LYS A 149 -20.00 -17.90 -9.98
C LYS A 149 -18.99 -16.79 -9.79
N PRO A 150 -19.27 -15.57 -10.27
CA PRO A 150 -18.42 -14.42 -9.97
C PRO A 150 -18.39 -14.20 -8.46
N GLY A 151 -17.22 -13.83 -7.94
CA GLY A 151 -17.07 -13.38 -6.55
C GLY A 151 -17.81 -12.05 -6.31
N GLN A 152 -17.80 -11.58 -5.08
CA GLN A 152 -18.51 -10.37 -4.70
C GLN A 152 -17.72 -9.12 -5.14
N TYR A 153 -18.42 -8.18 -5.77
CA TYR A 153 -17.96 -6.80 -5.97
C TYR A 153 -18.75 -5.88 -5.03
N ARG A 154 -18.07 -5.37 -3.99
CA ARG A 154 -18.72 -4.61 -2.90
C ARG A 154 -19.02 -3.15 -3.26
N GLN A 155 -18.33 -2.59 -4.27
CA GLN A 155 -18.49 -1.21 -4.77
C GLN A 155 -18.25 -0.12 -3.71
N THR A 156 -17.53 -0.45 -2.65
CA THR A 156 -17.20 0.44 -1.53
C THR A 156 -15.97 -0.08 -0.80
N THR A 157 -15.32 0.75 0.00
CA THR A 157 -14.33 0.29 0.96
C THR A 157 -14.99 -0.49 2.11
N VAL A 158 -14.21 -1.33 2.77
CA VAL A 158 -14.60 -2.09 3.97
C VAL A 158 -13.72 -1.70 5.15
N ALA A 159 -14.10 -2.10 6.35
CA ALA A 159 -13.31 -1.81 7.55
C ALA A 159 -11.88 -2.37 7.40
N VAL A 160 -10.90 -1.64 7.95
CA VAL A 160 -9.46 -1.95 7.81
C VAL A 160 -9.03 -3.30 8.40
N ASN A 161 -9.92 -4.00 9.08
CA ASN A 161 -9.72 -5.32 9.67
C ASN A 161 -10.71 -6.38 9.17
N SER A 162 -11.28 -6.19 7.98
CA SER A 162 -12.36 -7.06 7.46
C SER A 162 -11.90 -8.46 7.06
N PHE A 163 -10.62 -8.64 6.74
CA PHE A 163 -10.07 -9.92 6.28
C PHE A 163 -8.98 -10.42 7.22
N SER A 164 -8.49 -11.64 6.98
CA SER A 164 -7.38 -12.19 7.75
C SER A 164 -6.08 -11.44 7.45
N PRO A 165 -5.24 -11.18 8.45
CA PRO A 165 -3.94 -10.55 8.23
C PRO A 165 -2.96 -11.51 7.55
N ASN A 166 -1.92 -10.95 6.94
CA ASN A 166 -0.79 -11.74 6.49
C ASN A 166 0.01 -12.30 7.70
N LYS A 167 1.03 -13.12 7.43
CA LYS A 167 1.87 -13.78 8.46
C LYS A 167 2.50 -12.81 9.47
N TRP A 168 2.71 -11.55 9.08
CA TRP A 168 3.28 -10.51 9.94
C TRP A 168 2.21 -9.63 10.62
N GLY A 169 0.94 -9.95 10.44
CA GLY A 169 -0.17 -9.27 11.10
C GLY A 169 -0.64 -8.01 10.39
N LEU A 170 -0.31 -7.80 9.11
CA LEU A 170 -0.80 -6.70 8.31
C LEU A 170 -2.13 -7.08 7.63
N TYR A 171 -3.11 -6.20 7.74
CA TYR A 171 -4.44 -6.35 7.15
C TYR A 171 -4.56 -5.61 5.82
N ASN A 172 -5.47 -6.09 4.97
CA ASN A 172 -5.88 -5.46 3.70
C ASN A 172 -4.71 -5.04 2.80
N ILE A 173 -3.65 -5.84 2.80
CA ILE A 173 -2.48 -5.59 1.93
C ILE A 173 -2.85 -5.77 0.45
N HIS A 174 -3.91 -6.50 0.19
CA HIS A 174 -4.48 -6.73 -1.12
C HIS A 174 -5.88 -6.13 -1.18
N GLY A 175 -6.10 -5.16 -2.07
CA GLY A 175 -7.39 -4.52 -2.27
C GLY A 175 -7.76 -3.47 -1.21
N ASN A 176 -9.02 -3.16 -1.12
CA ASN A 176 -9.65 -2.12 -0.31
C ASN A 176 -9.26 -0.72 -0.81
N VAL A 177 -8.08 -0.20 -0.45
CA VAL A 177 -7.49 0.99 -1.08
C VAL A 177 -6.05 0.69 -1.50
N ALA A 178 -5.66 1.16 -2.67
CA ALA A 178 -4.25 1.22 -3.05
C ALA A 178 -3.53 2.20 -2.10
N GLU A 179 -2.28 1.95 -1.80
CA GLU A 179 -1.58 2.67 -0.75
C GLU A 179 -0.43 3.50 -1.30
N TRP A 180 -0.43 4.80 -1.05
CA TRP A 180 0.66 5.67 -1.39
C TRP A 180 1.97 5.20 -0.78
N CYS A 181 3.03 5.12 -1.63
CA CYS A 181 4.42 4.99 -1.22
C CYS A 181 5.16 6.32 -1.36
N PHE A 182 6.31 6.43 -0.70
CA PHE A 182 7.13 7.64 -0.82
C PHE A 182 7.71 7.83 -2.22
N ASP A 183 8.01 6.75 -2.90
CA ASP A 183 8.82 6.69 -4.12
C ASP A 183 8.15 7.41 -5.30
N TYR A 184 8.97 8.07 -6.11
CA TYR A 184 8.59 8.36 -7.48
C TYR A 184 8.53 7.07 -8.30
N TYR A 185 7.55 6.98 -9.19
CA TYR A 185 7.44 5.85 -10.10
C TYR A 185 8.49 5.97 -11.22
N GLY A 186 9.19 4.88 -11.49
CA GLY A 186 10.18 4.75 -12.55
C GLY A 186 10.80 3.36 -12.57
N ALA A 187 11.76 3.14 -13.44
CA ALA A 187 12.50 1.88 -13.47
C ALA A 187 13.24 1.64 -12.15
N TYR A 188 13.33 0.39 -11.73
CA TYR A 188 14.15 0.02 -10.58
C TYR A 188 15.63 0.30 -10.85
N ASP A 189 16.32 0.84 -9.87
CA ASP A 189 17.78 0.95 -9.86
C ASP A 189 18.37 -0.36 -9.34
N LEU A 190 18.80 -1.21 -10.27
CA LEU A 190 19.33 -2.54 -9.96
C LEU A 190 20.75 -2.50 -9.35
N GLU A 191 21.40 -1.35 -9.34
CA GLU A 191 22.73 -1.15 -8.74
C GLU A 191 22.61 -0.66 -7.28
N ASN A 192 21.59 0.14 -6.98
CA ASN A 192 21.35 0.68 -5.64
C ASN A 192 20.24 -0.06 -4.91
N THR A 193 20.55 -1.24 -4.42
CA THR A 193 19.58 -2.17 -3.82
C THR A 193 19.45 -2.04 -2.30
N ASN A 194 20.21 -1.16 -1.65
CA ASN A 194 20.19 -0.97 -0.20
C ASN A 194 19.24 0.16 0.20
N ASN A 195 18.11 -0.18 0.82
CA ASN A 195 17.03 0.75 1.19
C ASN A 195 16.60 1.65 0.01
N PRO A 196 16.24 1.07 -1.13
CA PRO A 196 15.84 1.86 -2.29
C PRO A 196 14.58 2.68 -1.98
N SER A 197 14.47 3.85 -2.61
CA SER A 197 13.33 4.76 -2.47
C SER A 197 12.93 5.37 -3.81
N GLY A 198 13.15 4.62 -4.88
CA GLY A 198 12.82 5.03 -6.24
C GLY A 198 13.75 6.11 -6.81
N PRO A 199 13.42 6.62 -8.00
CA PRO A 199 14.13 7.73 -8.63
C PRO A 199 14.10 8.99 -7.75
N THR A 200 15.12 9.83 -7.89
CA THR A 200 15.21 11.10 -7.14
C THR A 200 14.24 12.18 -7.64
N THR A 201 13.74 12.03 -8.86
CA THR A 201 12.78 12.94 -9.50
C THR A 201 11.76 12.16 -10.31
N GLY A 202 10.57 12.73 -10.48
CA GLY A 202 9.51 12.14 -11.28
C GLY A 202 8.24 12.99 -11.21
N THR A 203 7.23 12.60 -11.96
CA THR A 203 5.91 13.25 -11.99
C THR A 203 4.81 12.40 -11.36
N LEU A 204 5.06 11.11 -11.17
CA LEU A 204 4.10 10.16 -10.61
C LEU A 204 4.67 9.58 -9.33
N ARG A 205 3.80 9.32 -8.36
CA ARG A 205 4.11 8.60 -7.12
C ARG A 205 3.59 7.17 -7.19
N VAL A 206 4.35 6.26 -6.62
CA VAL A 206 3.96 4.85 -6.53
C VAL A 206 2.77 4.68 -5.60
N ASN A 207 1.83 3.83 -5.98
CA ASN A 207 0.85 3.24 -5.08
C ASN A 207 0.76 1.73 -5.32
N ARG A 208 0.42 0.97 -4.28
CA ARG A 208 0.54 -0.49 -4.25
C ARG A 208 -0.73 -1.13 -3.67
N GLY A 209 -0.94 -2.42 -3.96
CA GLY A 209 -1.97 -3.24 -3.35
C GLY A 209 -3.30 -3.27 -4.08
N GLY A 210 -3.56 -2.30 -4.96
CA GLY A 210 -4.85 -2.13 -5.63
C GLY A 210 -5.98 -1.73 -4.68
N GLY A 211 -7.09 -1.28 -5.22
CA GLY A 211 -8.25 -0.83 -4.46
C GLY A 211 -9.50 -1.68 -4.71
N TRP A 212 -10.61 -1.30 -4.07
CA TRP A 212 -11.89 -1.99 -4.08
C TRP A 212 -12.49 -2.22 -5.49
N ASN A 213 -12.08 -1.44 -6.47
CA ASN A 213 -12.57 -1.48 -7.85
C ASN A 213 -11.51 -1.98 -8.85
N ASP A 214 -10.36 -2.43 -8.37
CA ASP A 214 -9.31 -2.98 -9.22
C ASP A 214 -9.49 -4.48 -9.46
N TYR A 215 -8.92 -4.99 -10.56
CA TYR A 215 -8.89 -6.42 -10.87
C TYR A 215 -7.84 -7.14 -10.02
N ALA A 216 -8.03 -8.44 -9.79
CA ALA A 216 -7.13 -9.25 -8.98
C ALA A 216 -5.65 -9.14 -9.39
N LYS A 217 -5.35 -9.01 -10.68
CA LYS A 217 -3.97 -8.82 -11.20
C LYS A 217 -3.27 -7.59 -10.62
N HIS A 218 -4.04 -6.54 -10.26
CA HIS A 218 -3.52 -5.30 -9.70
C HIS A 218 -3.25 -5.39 -8.20
N LEU A 219 -3.72 -6.46 -7.55
CA LEU A 219 -3.53 -6.68 -6.13
C LEU A 219 -2.24 -7.46 -5.82
N ARG A 220 -1.54 -8.00 -6.83
CA ARG A 220 -0.32 -8.80 -6.63
C ARG A 220 0.74 -8.02 -5.83
N CYS A 221 1.51 -8.73 -5.01
CA CYS A 221 2.61 -8.13 -4.25
C CYS A 221 3.57 -7.32 -5.12
N ALA A 222 3.83 -7.78 -6.35
CA ALA A 222 4.77 -7.16 -7.27
C ALA A 222 4.16 -6.08 -8.16
N TYR A 223 2.80 -6.04 -8.31
CA TYR A 223 2.17 -5.08 -9.19
C TYR A 223 2.43 -3.64 -8.74
N ARG A 224 2.76 -2.80 -9.71
CA ARG A 224 3.13 -1.40 -9.50
C ARG A 224 2.09 -0.49 -10.15
N ALA A 225 1.45 0.34 -9.36
CA ALA A 225 0.61 1.42 -9.88
C ALA A 225 1.26 2.78 -9.60
N SER A 226 0.82 3.78 -10.34
CA SER A 226 1.30 5.15 -10.15
C SER A 226 0.23 6.18 -10.47
N THR A 227 0.26 7.28 -9.74
CA THR A 227 -0.71 8.37 -9.87
C THR A 227 -0.02 9.71 -9.62
N THR A 228 -0.50 10.80 -10.21
CA THR A 228 0.04 12.13 -9.90
C THR A 228 -0.20 12.46 -8.43
N PRO A 229 0.77 13.13 -7.75
CA PRO A 229 0.71 13.35 -6.30
C PRO A 229 -0.46 14.23 -5.84
N GLU A 230 -1.06 15.01 -6.74
CA GLU A 230 -2.21 15.89 -6.46
C GLU A 230 -3.56 15.18 -6.59
N GLN A 231 -3.59 14.00 -7.20
CA GLN A 231 -4.85 13.35 -7.51
C GLN A 231 -5.49 12.74 -6.27
N LYS A 232 -6.82 12.94 -6.16
CA LYS A 232 -7.68 12.32 -5.15
C LYS A 232 -8.53 11.25 -5.80
N MET A 233 -8.51 10.04 -5.23
CA MET A 233 -9.28 8.90 -5.74
C MET A 233 -9.90 8.12 -4.58
N SER A 234 -11.14 7.64 -4.78
CA SER A 234 -11.88 6.89 -3.76
C SER A 234 -11.37 5.47 -3.51
N ASN A 235 -10.35 5.05 -4.25
CA ASN A 235 -9.67 3.76 -4.12
C ASN A 235 -8.19 3.90 -3.78
N ILE A 236 -7.72 5.10 -3.38
CA ILE A 236 -6.34 5.33 -2.93
C ILE A 236 -6.36 5.94 -1.53
N GLY A 237 -5.66 5.28 -0.62
CA GLY A 237 -5.37 5.71 0.74
C GLY A 237 -3.89 5.51 1.07
N PHE A 238 -3.56 5.20 2.31
CA PHE A 238 -2.18 4.94 2.72
C PHE A 238 -2.09 4.25 4.07
N ARG A 239 -0.94 3.66 4.35
CA ARG A 239 -0.51 3.29 5.70
C ARG A 239 0.77 4.01 6.08
N VAL A 240 1.05 4.12 7.37
CA VAL A 240 2.26 4.77 7.85
C VAL A 240 3.38 3.76 8.06
N ALA A 241 4.62 4.22 7.94
CA ALA A 241 5.81 3.52 8.36
C ALA A 241 6.62 4.42 9.31
N ARG A 242 7.65 3.86 9.94
CA ARG A 242 8.57 4.58 10.81
C ARG A 242 9.91 3.82 10.86
N ASN A 243 11.02 4.53 10.94
CA ASN A 243 12.31 3.89 11.14
C ASN A 243 12.34 3.17 12.51
N ALA A 244 12.88 1.95 12.55
CA ALA A 244 13.10 1.27 13.82
C ALA A 244 14.24 1.95 14.58
N ASP A 245 14.12 2.02 15.89
CA ASP A 245 15.18 2.52 16.75
C ASP A 245 16.42 1.61 16.62
N ASN A 246 17.62 2.18 16.52
CA ASN A 246 18.88 1.44 16.35
C ASN A 246 19.20 0.42 17.47
N LYS A 247 18.25 0.16 18.38
CA LYS A 247 18.38 -0.77 19.52
C LYS A 247 17.56 -2.05 19.40
N SER A 248 16.72 -2.21 18.37
CA SER A 248 15.88 -3.39 18.21
C SER A 248 16.31 -4.24 17.01
N ASN A 249 17.00 -5.33 17.29
CA ASN A 249 17.15 -6.44 16.34
C ASN A 249 15.75 -7.02 16.03
N ASN A 250 15.38 -7.00 14.76
CA ASN A 250 14.29 -7.76 14.14
C ASN A 250 13.07 -8.07 15.03
N THR A 251 12.15 -7.13 15.16
CA THR A 251 10.82 -7.43 15.67
C THR A 251 9.81 -6.54 14.95
N VAL A 252 8.90 -7.17 14.21
CA VAL A 252 7.67 -6.53 13.74
C VAL A 252 6.85 -6.22 14.99
N ILE A 253 6.80 -4.96 15.40
CA ILE A 253 6.00 -4.54 16.56
C ILE A 253 4.64 -4.08 16.05
N SER A 254 3.59 -4.75 16.53
CA SER A 254 2.21 -4.34 16.31
C SER A 254 2.00 -2.96 16.96
N ASN A 255 1.87 -1.91 16.17
CA ASN A 255 1.45 -0.63 16.72
C ASN A 255 -0.05 -0.65 16.98
N THR A 256 -0.39 -0.76 18.25
CA THR A 256 -1.68 -0.32 18.76
C THR A 256 -1.65 1.20 18.74
N VAL A 257 -2.32 1.82 17.78
CA VAL A 257 -2.75 3.21 17.94
C VAL A 257 -3.76 3.20 19.06
N ARG A 258 -3.43 3.83 20.21
CA ARG A 258 -4.33 4.06 21.31
C ARG A 258 -5.36 5.11 20.96
#